data_5c3b82face055779ba3dd89646f0c034
#
_entry.id   5c3b82face055779ba3dd89646f0c034
#
_cell.length_a   1.000
_cell.length_b   1.000
_cell.length_c   1.000
_cell.angle_alpha   90.00
_cell.angle_beta   90.00
_cell.angle_gamma   90.00
#
_symmetry.space_group_name_H-M   'P 1'
#
loop_
_entity.id
_entity.type
_entity.pdbx_description
1 polymer ?
#
loop_
_entity_poly.entity_id
_entity_poly.type
_entity_poly.pdbx_seq_one_letter_code
_entity_poly.pdbx_strand_id
1 'polypeptide(L)'
;LEHGRSASSALEHGRSASSAPWIVDRALRHLLTDITGNTHRAEFCIDKLYSPDSARGRLGLLELRGFEMPPHYQMAMVQSLLVRSLVAWFWDQPLRAPLIRHGANLHGRYLLPHFLIQDIAEVAADLRAYGINFDTSWLDPFTEFRFPRIGTAVFGGVEIELRGAIEP
;
A
#
# COMPACT_ATOMS: atom_id res chain seq x y z
N LEU A 1 -30.51 -7.20 15.65
CA LEU A 1 -30.07 -7.05 17.07
C LEU A 1 -28.79 -7.83 17.39
N GLU A 2 -28.29 -8.73 16.52
CA GLU A 2 -27.04 -9.48 16.76
C GLU A 2 -25.78 -8.76 16.23
N HIS A 3 -25.90 -7.81 15.31
CA HIS A 3 -24.77 -7.06 14.79
C HIS A 3 -24.17 -6.00 15.74
N GLY A 4 -24.89 -5.66 16.81
CA GLY A 4 -24.42 -4.69 17.82
C GLY A 4 -23.38 -5.24 18.80
N ARG A 5 -23.26 -6.56 18.96
CA ARG A 5 -22.30 -7.17 19.89
C ARG A 5 -20.90 -7.30 19.32
N SER A 6 -20.76 -7.46 18.02
CA SER A 6 -19.45 -7.58 17.36
C SER A 6 -18.64 -6.30 17.39
N ALA A 7 -19.28 -5.15 17.19
CA ALA A 7 -18.62 -3.86 17.26
C ALA A 7 -18.15 -3.48 18.67
N SER A 8 -18.94 -3.88 19.70
CA SER A 8 -18.57 -3.65 21.10
C SER A 8 -17.35 -4.48 21.52
N SER A 9 -17.24 -5.74 21.08
CA SER A 9 -16.09 -6.59 21.43
C SER A 9 -14.79 -6.14 20.72
N ALA A 10 -14.89 -5.62 19.51
CA ALA A 10 -13.75 -5.05 18.79
C ALA A 10 -13.23 -3.76 19.46
N LEU A 11 -14.16 -2.95 19.98
CA LEU A 11 -13.81 -1.76 20.77
C LEU A 11 -13.22 -2.11 22.14
N GLU A 12 -13.61 -3.20 22.75
CA GLU A 12 -13.05 -3.68 24.01
C GLU A 12 -11.64 -4.25 23.83
N HIS A 13 -11.36 -4.97 22.72
CA HIS A 13 -10.01 -5.42 22.39
C HIS A 13 -9.10 -4.23 22.03
N GLY A 14 -9.60 -3.19 21.37
CA GLY A 14 -8.88 -1.94 21.14
C GLY A 14 -8.57 -1.17 22.44
N ARG A 15 -9.46 -1.23 23.42
CA ARG A 15 -9.24 -0.58 24.74
C ARG A 15 -8.18 -1.26 25.58
N SER A 16 -8.02 -2.56 25.51
CA SER A 16 -6.95 -3.29 26.21
C SER A 16 -5.56 -2.98 25.66
N ALA A 17 -5.43 -2.71 24.35
CA ALA A 17 -4.20 -2.26 23.72
C ALA A 17 -3.90 -0.77 23.97
N SER A 18 -4.88 0.00 24.49
CA SER A 18 -4.80 1.47 24.62
C SER A 18 -4.01 1.97 25.81
N SER A 19 -3.58 1.12 26.75
CA SER A 19 -2.83 1.55 27.93
C SER A 19 -1.38 1.97 27.63
N ALA A 20 -0.82 1.57 26.49
CA ALA A 20 0.55 1.90 26.12
C ALA A 20 0.71 2.00 24.57
N PRO A 21 0.09 2.98 23.91
CA PRO A 21 0.16 3.12 22.42
C PRO A 21 1.57 3.36 21.91
N TRP A 22 2.50 3.82 22.76
CA TRP A 22 3.90 3.97 22.43
C TRP A 22 4.64 2.63 22.17
N ILE A 23 4.07 1.49 22.56
CA ILE A 23 4.64 0.17 22.26
C ILE A 23 4.67 -0.06 20.75
N VAL A 24 3.67 0.41 20.01
CA VAL A 24 3.64 0.33 18.53
C VAL A 24 4.86 1.03 17.93
N ASP A 25 5.19 2.24 18.43
CA ASP A 25 6.37 2.98 18.01
C ASP A 25 7.65 2.18 18.26
N ARG A 26 7.82 1.64 19.44
CA ARG A 26 9.02 0.88 19.81
C ARG A 26 9.16 -0.45 19.09
N ALA A 27 8.03 -1.13 18.84
CA ALA A 27 8.03 -2.41 18.13
C ALA A 27 8.33 -2.27 16.64
N LEU A 28 7.85 -1.19 15.99
CA LEU A 28 7.90 -1.03 14.54
C LEU A 28 9.02 -0.08 14.08
N ARG A 29 9.56 0.77 14.94
CA ARG A 29 10.52 1.81 14.54
C ARG A 29 11.72 1.27 13.77
N HIS A 30 12.30 0.16 14.20
CA HIS A 30 13.47 -0.44 13.53
C HIS A 30 13.13 -1.16 12.22
N LEU A 31 11.86 -1.46 11.97
CA LEU A 31 11.38 -2.05 10.72
C LEU A 31 11.06 -0.99 9.66
N LEU A 32 10.80 0.25 10.11
CA LEU A 32 10.38 1.39 9.28
C LEU A 32 11.50 2.43 9.17
N THR A 33 12.71 1.97 8.99
CA THR A 33 13.91 2.80 8.79
C THR A 33 14.76 2.24 7.66
N ASP A 34 15.58 3.08 7.04
CA ASP A 34 16.65 2.61 6.19
C ASP A 34 17.82 2.03 7.01
N ILE A 35 18.85 1.55 6.32
CA ILE A 35 20.04 0.97 6.96
C ILE A 35 20.81 1.99 7.85
N THR A 36 20.59 3.29 7.64
CA THR A 36 21.20 4.36 8.44
C THR A 36 20.35 4.75 9.67
N GLY A 37 19.17 4.14 9.83
CA GLY A 37 18.21 4.47 10.87
C GLY A 37 17.33 5.67 10.54
N ASN A 38 17.31 6.14 9.28
CA ASN A 38 16.49 7.26 8.85
C ASN A 38 15.04 6.82 8.60
N THR A 39 14.11 7.32 9.42
CA THR A 39 12.67 7.02 9.34
C THR A 39 11.98 7.70 8.13
N HIS A 40 12.63 8.68 7.51
CA HIS A 40 12.08 9.42 6.38
C HIS A 40 12.32 8.75 5.02
N ARG A 41 12.98 7.62 4.98
CA ARG A 41 13.26 6.86 3.74
C ARG A 41 12.44 5.58 3.61
N ALA A 42 11.64 5.24 4.60
CA ALA A 42 10.67 4.15 4.50
C ALA A 42 9.35 4.65 3.89
N GLU A 43 8.61 3.77 3.25
CA GLU A 43 7.31 4.06 2.64
C GLU A 43 6.25 4.43 3.66
N PHE A 44 6.44 4.00 4.91
CA PHE A 44 5.61 4.34 6.05
C PHE A 44 6.44 5.06 7.12
N CYS A 45 5.93 6.18 7.61
CA CYS A 45 6.53 6.90 8.72
C CYS A 45 5.55 6.98 9.89
N ILE A 46 5.99 6.55 11.06
CA ILE A 46 5.20 6.51 12.30
C ILE A 46 5.63 7.58 13.33
N ASP A 47 6.48 8.51 12.94
CA ASP A 47 7.04 9.52 13.85
C ASP A 47 5.99 10.40 14.51
N LYS A 48 4.81 10.51 13.88
CA LYS A 48 3.67 11.30 14.39
C LYS A 48 2.50 10.42 14.84
N LEU A 49 2.68 9.12 14.91
CA LEU A 49 1.63 8.20 15.32
C LEU A 49 1.50 8.19 16.86
N TYR A 50 2.44 7.57 17.54
CA TYR A 50 2.45 7.41 18.99
C TYR A 50 3.84 7.53 19.59
N SER A 51 4.75 8.28 18.98
CA SER A 51 6.11 8.43 19.49
C SER A 51 6.10 9.02 20.91
N PRO A 52 6.77 8.38 21.87
CA PRO A 52 6.86 8.88 23.23
C PRO A 52 7.86 10.04 23.39
N ASP A 53 8.72 10.25 22.39
CA ASP A 53 9.89 11.14 22.50
C ASP A 53 9.52 12.63 22.40
N SER A 54 8.33 12.95 21.88
CA SER A 54 7.84 14.33 21.84
C SER A 54 6.33 14.41 21.89
N ALA A 55 5.79 15.55 22.34
CA ALA A 55 4.37 15.82 22.33
C ALA A 55 3.80 15.87 20.90
N ARG A 56 4.61 16.32 19.93
CA ARG A 56 4.25 16.35 18.50
C ARG A 56 4.28 14.98 17.83
N GLY A 57 4.85 13.97 18.47
CA GLY A 57 4.87 12.58 18.01
C GLY A 57 3.61 11.78 18.33
N ARG A 58 2.61 12.37 19.02
CA ARG A 58 1.39 11.67 19.50
C ARG A 58 0.13 12.22 18.85
N LEU A 59 0.14 12.34 17.54
CA LEU A 59 -0.96 12.93 16.77
C LEU A 59 -1.90 11.88 16.17
N GLY A 60 -1.61 10.59 16.32
CA GLY A 60 -2.37 9.50 15.69
C GLY A 60 -2.25 9.51 14.16
N LEU A 61 -1.18 10.08 13.61
CA LEU A 61 -0.97 10.22 12.17
C LEU A 61 -0.01 9.17 11.65
N LEU A 62 -0.44 8.42 10.64
CA LEU A 62 0.40 7.57 9.81
C LEU A 62 0.69 8.30 8.50
N GLU A 63 1.97 8.47 8.17
CA GLU A 63 2.39 9.07 6.91
C GLU A 63 2.72 7.97 5.90
N LEU A 64 2.09 8.03 4.73
CA LEU A 64 2.34 7.14 3.59
C LEU A 64 3.21 7.90 2.59
N ARG A 65 4.48 7.49 2.46
CA ARG A 65 5.50 8.21 1.70
C ARG A 65 5.76 7.63 0.31
N GLY A 66 5.19 6.47 0.01
CA GLY A 66 5.34 5.79 -1.28
C GLY A 66 4.56 6.41 -2.45
N PHE A 67 3.81 7.49 -2.20
CA PHE A 67 2.99 8.13 -3.23
C PHE A 67 3.65 9.41 -3.74
N GLU A 68 3.79 9.51 -5.03
CA GLU A 68 4.14 10.77 -5.70
C GLU A 68 2.88 11.56 -6.06
N MET A 69 3.05 12.84 -6.37
CA MET A 69 1.97 13.67 -6.88
C MET A 69 1.65 13.25 -8.32
N PRO A 70 0.47 12.72 -8.61
CA PRO A 70 0.09 12.37 -9.97
C PRO A 70 -0.26 13.64 -10.78
N PRO A 71 -0.18 13.59 -12.12
CA PRO A 71 -0.43 14.73 -12.98
C PRO A 71 -1.90 15.18 -13.01
N HIS A 72 -2.82 14.36 -12.52
CA HIS A 72 -4.25 14.66 -12.55
C HIS A 72 -4.94 14.31 -11.22
N TYR A 73 -5.87 15.17 -10.79
CA TYR A 73 -6.56 15.00 -9.51
C TYR A 73 -7.35 13.68 -9.39
N GLN A 74 -7.91 13.16 -10.49
CA GLN A 74 -8.59 11.86 -10.48
C GLN A 74 -7.65 10.72 -10.11
N MET A 75 -6.40 10.76 -10.56
CA MET A 75 -5.38 9.79 -10.16
C MET A 75 -5.10 9.89 -8.66
N ALA A 76 -5.00 11.10 -8.10
CA ALA A 76 -4.84 11.29 -6.65
C ALA A 76 -6.05 10.72 -5.87
N MET A 77 -7.26 10.88 -6.41
CA MET A 77 -8.46 10.29 -5.82
C MET A 77 -8.41 8.75 -5.83
N VAL A 78 -7.95 8.14 -6.93
CA VAL A 78 -7.81 6.68 -7.05
C VAL A 78 -6.77 6.15 -6.06
N GLN A 79 -5.61 6.82 -5.92
CA GLN A 79 -4.61 6.47 -4.89
C GLN A 79 -5.23 6.51 -3.49
N SER A 80 -5.94 7.58 -3.16
CA SER A 80 -6.59 7.74 -1.86
C SER A 80 -7.66 6.67 -1.64
N LEU A 81 -8.44 6.35 -2.67
CA LEU A 81 -9.46 5.31 -2.61
C LEU A 81 -8.84 3.93 -2.39
N LEU A 82 -7.78 3.58 -3.11
CA LEU A 82 -7.05 2.32 -2.95
C LEU A 82 -6.58 2.14 -1.50
N VAL A 83 -5.87 3.14 -0.96
CA VAL A 83 -5.36 3.09 0.42
C VAL A 83 -6.51 2.95 1.43
N ARG A 84 -7.57 3.74 1.29
CA ARG A 84 -8.72 3.67 2.19
C ARG A 84 -9.44 2.33 2.12
N SER A 85 -9.54 1.75 0.93
CA SER A 85 -10.14 0.43 0.71
C SER A 85 -9.33 -0.66 1.39
N LEU A 86 -8.00 -0.63 1.24
CA LEU A 86 -7.11 -1.58 1.91
C LEU A 86 -7.16 -1.44 3.44
N VAL A 87 -7.17 -0.20 3.96
CA VAL A 87 -7.31 0.04 5.40
C VAL A 87 -8.64 -0.49 5.92
N ALA A 88 -9.75 -0.25 5.21
CA ALA A 88 -11.06 -0.75 5.59
C ALA A 88 -11.11 -2.29 5.61
N TRP A 89 -10.55 -2.92 4.58
CA TRP A 89 -10.46 -4.38 4.53
C TRP A 89 -9.61 -4.95 5.66
N PHE A 90 -8.39 -4.46 5.84
CA PHE A 90 -7.47 -5.00 6.86
C PHE A 90 -7.89 -4.65 8.30
N TRP A 91 -8.73 -3.64 8.48
CA TRP A 91 -9.36 -3.36 9.77
C TRP A 91 -10.34 -4.44 10.18
N ASP A 92 -11.10 -4.96 9.23
CA ASP A 92 -12.07 -6.04 9.42
C ASP A 92 -11.39 -7.43 9.39
N GLN A 93 -10.51 -7.63 8.42
CA GLN A 93 -9.80 -8.88 8.17
C GLN A 93 -8.28 -8.63 8.11
N PRO A 94 -7.59 -8.57 9.27
CA PRO A 94 -6.15 -8.29 9.28
C PRO A 94 -5.35 -9.30 8.46
N LEU A 95 -4.46 -8.81 7.59
CA LEU A 95 -3.56 -9.65 6.81
C LEU A 95 -2.60 -10.41 7.75
N ARG A 96 -2.62 -11.74 7.66
CA ARG A 96 -1.78 -12.64 8.47
C ARG A 96 -0.74 -13.41 7.66
N ALA A 97 -0.62 -13.08 6.37
CA ALA A 97 0.38 -13.70 5.53
C ALA A 97 1.79 -13.33 6.00
N PRO A 98 2.76 -14.26 5.94
CA PRO A 98 4.14 -13.96 6.27
C PRO A 98 4.72 -12.98 5.25
N LEU A 99 5.60 -12.09 5.72
CA LEU A 99 6.35 -11.21 4.84
C LEU A 99 7.36 -12.02 4.02
N ILE A 100 7.41 -11.75 2.72
CA ILE A 100 8.32 -12.43 1.79
C ILE A 100 9.53 -11.54 1.54
N ARG A 101 10.73 -12.09 1.70
CA ARG A 101 11.98 -11.42 1.34
C ARG A 101 12.34 -11.76 -0.09
N HIS A 102 12.15 -10.84 -1.01
CA HIS A 102 12.48 -11.03 -2.42
C HIS A 102 13.99 -10.90 -2.72
N GLY A 103 14.74 -10.20 -1.87
CA GLY A 103 16.17 -9.96 -2.09
C GLY A 103 16.40 -9.24 -3.43
N ALA A 104 17.42 -9.66 -4.19
CA ALA A 104 17.74 -9.09 -5.50
C ALA A 104 16.62 -9.25 -6.54
N ASN A 105 15.73 -10.23 -6.38
CA ASN A 105 14.58 -10.42 -7.27
C ASN A 105 13.56 -9.28 -7.17
N LEU A 106 13.57 -8.48 -6.11
CA LEU A 106 12.69 -7.33 -6.00
C LEU A 106 12.89 -6.41 -7.21
N HIS A 107 14.12 -5.94 -7.41
CA HIS A 107 14.46 -5.03 -8.52
C HIS A 107 14.58 -5.75 -9.87
N GLY A 108 15.16 -6.95 -9.88
CA GLY A 108 15.42 -7.69 -11.12
C GLY A 108 14.18 -8.34 -11.75
N ARG A 109 13.08 -8.43 -11.01
CA ARG A 109 11.85 -9.09 -11.47
C ARG A 109 10.58 -8.37 -11.03
N TYR A 110 10.30 -8.34 -9.73
CA TYR A 110 8.98 -7.95 -9.22
C TYR A 110 8.65 -6.46 -9.36
N LEU A 111 9.65 -5.59 -9.49
CA LEU A 111 9.46 -4.17 -9.81
C LEU A 111 9.44 -3.88 -11.32
N LEU A 112 9.54 -4.89 -12.17
CA LEU A 112 9.34 -4.70 -13.61
C LEU A 112 7.86 -4.38 -13.91
N PRO A 113 7.57 -3.56 -14.93
CA PRO A 113 6.21 -3.09 -15.24
C PRO A 113 5.18 -4.19 -15.34
N HIS A 114 5.51 -5.30 -16.00
CA HIS A 114 4.62 -6.45 -16.13
C HIS A 114 4.15 -7.00 -14.78
N PHE A 115 5.08 -7.19 -13.85
CA PHE A 115 4.75 -7.74 -12.53
C PHE A 115 4.04 -6.75 -11.64
N LEU A 116 4.37 -5.45 -11.74
CA LEU A 116 3.64 -4.40 -11.00
C LEU A 116 2.18 -4.30 -11.46
N ILE A 117 1.93 -4.38 -12.76
CA ILE A 117 0.58 -4.36 -13.34
C ILE A 117 -0.19 -5.60 -12.87
N GLN A 118 0.43 -6.76 -12.89
CA GLN A 118 -0.19 -8.00 -12.42
C GLN A 118 -0.51 -7.92 -10.92
N ASP A 119 0.44 -7.52 -10.10
CA ASP A 119 0.29 -7.42 -8.64
C ASP A 119 -0.86 -6.49 -8.26
N ILE A 120 -0.92 -5.29 -8.84
CA ILE A 120 -1.99 -4.34 -8.53
C ILE A 120 -3.37 -4.81 -9.06
N ALA A 121 -3.39 -5.57 -10.16
CA ALA A 121 -4.63 -6.18 -10.65
C ALA A 121 -5.13 -7.28 -9.70
N GLU A 122 -4.24 -8.07 -9.12
CA GLU A 122 -4.56 -9.05 -8.07
C GLU A 122 -5.09 -8.36 -6.82
N VAL A 123 -4.47 -7.28 -6.35
CA VAL A 123 -4.97 -6.46 -5.23
C VAL A 123 -6.38 -5.93 -5.51
N ALA A 124 -6.64 -5.43 -6.72
CA ALA A 124 -7.97 -4.97 -7.10
C ALA A 124 -9.00 -6.13 -7.15
N ALA A 125 -8.57 -7.33 -7.57
CA ALA A 125 -9.42 -8.52 -7.55
C ALA A 125 -9.76 -8.94 -6.11
N ASP A 126 -8.80 -8.91 -5.21
CA ASP A 126 -8.99 -9.22 -3.79
C ASP A 126 -9.93 -8.21 -3.11
N LEU A 127 -9.81 -6.92 -3.42
CA LEU A 127 -10.74 -5.91 -2.94
C LEU A 127 -12.18 -6.18 -3.39
N ARG A 128 -12.37 -6.60 -4.64
CA ARG A 128 -13.70 -7.00 -5.15
C ARG A 128 -14.22 -8.25 -4.45
N ALA A 129 -13.35 -9.24 -4.22
CA ALA A 129 -13.72 -10.45 -3.48
C ALA A 129 -14.12 -10.15 -2.03
N TYR A 130 -13.50 -9.16 -1.41
CA TYR A 130 -13.90 -8.66 -0.08
C TYR A 130 -15.23 -7.89 -0.11
N GLY A 131 -15.69 -7.41 -1.27
CA GLY A 131 -16.94 -6.66 -1.43
C GLY A 131 -16.78 -5.17 -1.72
N ILE A 132 -15.56 -4.70 -1.94
CA ILE A 132 -15.27 -3.34 -2.40
C ILE A 132 -15.14 -3.36 -3.93
N ASN A 133 -16.10 -2.75 -4.62
CA ASN A 133 -16.11 -2.72 -6.09
C ASN A 133 -15.05 -1.75 -6.65
N PHE A 134 -13.79 -2.13 -6.52
CA PHE A 134 -12.66 -1.38 -7.07
C PHE A 134 -12.43 -1.81 -8.51
N ASP A 135 -12.57 -0.89 -9.46
CA ASP A 135 -12.40 -1.16 -10.88
C ASP A 135 -10.91 -1.06 -11.26
N THR A 136 -10.38 -2.13 -11.84
CA THR A 136 -8.97 -2.21 -12.24
C THR A 136 -8.63 -1.16 -13.30
N SER A 137 -9.59 -0.79 -14.18
CA SER A 137 -9.39 0.23 -15.24
C SER A 137 -9.05 1.62 -14.68
N TRP A 138 -9.39 1.90 -13.43
CA TRP A 138 -9.00 3.17 -12.80
C TRP A 138 -7.49 3.31 -12.61
N LEU A 139 -6.75 2.20 -12.71
CA LEU A 139 -5.29 2.15 -12.57
C LEU A 139 -4.57 2.28 -13.93
N ASP A 140 -5.28 2.16 -15.05
CA ASP A 140 -4.69 2.27 -16.39
C ASP A 140 -3.91 3.58 -16.61
N PRO A 141 -4.40 4.76 -16.15
CA PRO A 141 -3.66 6.00 -16.30
C PRO A 141 -2.28 6.00 -15.64
N PHE A 142 -2.10 5.26 -14.54
CA PHE A 142 -0.79 5.16 -13.86
C PHE A 142 0.19 4.36 -14.71
N THR A 143 -0.27 3.26 -15.30
CA THR A 143 0.54 2.44 -16.20
C THR A 143 0.94 3.22 -17.44
N GLU A 144 -0.04 3.86 -18.10
CA GLU A 144 0.20 4.61 -19.33
C GLU A 144 1.04 5.88 -19.10
N PHE A 145 0.98 6.48 -17.91
CA PHE A 145 1.83 7.60 -17.55
C PHE A 145 3.29 7.20 -17.35
N ARG A 146 3.54 6.07 -16.67
CA ARG A 146 4.90 5.61 -16.36
C ARG A 146 5.55 4.82 -17.47
N PHE A 147 4.76 4.02 -18.16
CA PHE A 147 5.21 3.09 -19.19
C PHE A 147 4.33 3.21 -20.43
N PRO A 148 4.35 4.39 -21.11
CA PRO A 148 3.48 4.62 -22.25
C PRO A 148 3.69 3.57 -23.34
N ARG A 149 2.62 3.01 -23.83
CA ARG A 149 2.65 2.01 -24.90
C ARG A 149 3.04 2.66 -26.22
N ILE A 150 4.11 2.15 -26.84
CA ILE A 150 4.61 2.58 -28.16
C ILE A 150 3.91 1.78 -29.24
N GLY A 151 3.75 0.47 -29.04
CA GLY A 151 3.06 -0.38 -29.99
C GLY A 151 3.12 -1.86 -29.63
N THR A 152 2.40 -2.68 -30.41
CA THR A 152 2.39 -4.13 -30.30
C THR A 152 2.62 -4.75 -31.67
N ALA A 153 3.29 -5.90 -31.70
CA ALA A 153 3.50 -6.72 -32.90
C ALA A 153 3.42 -8.20 -32.55
N VAL A 154 2.98 -9.03 -33.50
CA VAL A 154 2.91 -10.47 -33.33
C VAL A 154 3.94 -11.13 -34.24
N PHE A 155 4.85 -11.94 -33.68
CA PHE A 155 5.84 -12.72 -34.38
C PHE A 155 5.77 -14.18 -33.93
N GLY A 156 5.57 -15.09 -34.88
CA GLY A 156 5.55 -16.52 -34.58
C GLY A 156 4.53 -16.96 -33.53
N GLY A 157 3.39 -16.24 -33.43
CA GLY A 157 2.35 -16.49 -32.43
C GLY A 157 2.63 -15.89 -31.05
N VAL A 158 3.71 -15.14 -30.90
CA VAL A 158 4.05 -14.39 -29.66
C VAL A 158 3.71 -12.93 -29.86
N GLU A 159 2.91 -12.36 -28.98
CA GLU A 159 2.66 -10.93 -28.93
C GLU A 159 3.80 -10.23 -28.19
N ILE A 160 4.35 -9.20 -28.79
CA ILE A 160 5.40 -8.36 -28.22
C ILE A 160 4.83 -6.95 -28.06
N GLU A 161 4.76 -6.46 -26.84
CA GLU A 161 4.40 -5.09 -26.55
C GLU A 161 5.65 -4.29 -26.22
N LEU A 162 5.81 -3.14 -26.90
CA LEU A 162 6.90 -2.21 -26.65
C LEU A 162 6.35 -1.02 -25.85
N ARG A 163 6.99 -0.73 -24.72
CA ARG A 163 6.67 0.42 -23.86
C ARG A 163 7.89 1.31 -23.67
N GLY A 164 7.65 2.60 -23.49
CA GLY A 164 8.67 3.53 -23.04
C GLY A 164 9.06 3.23 -21.59
N ALA A 165 10.36 3.13 -21.30
CA ALA A 165 10.86 3.14 -19.93
C ALA A 165 11.24 4.58 -19.60
N ILE A 166 10.68 5.11 -18.50
CA ILE A 166 11.11 6.37 -17.93
C ILE A 166 12.03 5.99 -16.79
N GLU A 167 13.32 6.23 -16.96
CA GLU A 167 14.26 6.13 -15.85
C GLU A 167 13.98 7.29 -14.88
N PRO A 168 13.97 7.02 -13.56
CA PRO A 168 13.77 8.07 -12.56
C PRO A 168 14.96 9.01 -12.45
#